data_10dbb4d3958f5b197f8b7157556daa72
#
_entry.id   10dbb4d3958f5b197f8b7157556daa72
#
_cell.length_a   1.000
_cell.length_b   1.000
_cell.length_c   1.000
_cell.angle_alpha   90.00
_cell.angle_beta   90.00
_cell.angle_gamma   90.00
#
_symmetry.space_group_name_H-M   'P 1'
#
loop_
_entity.id
_entity.type
_entity.pdbx_description
1 polymer ?
#
loop_
_entity_poly.entity_id
_entity_poly.type
_entity_poly.pdbx_seq_one_letter_code
_entity_poly.pdbx_strand_id
1 'polypeptide(L)'
;MLGIKLKAKCFYILNYLYLCPLKRKNLQMLNLNDTLKQHILQAVQELYGVSLESVELQQTKKEFVGDVTLVVFPLLRHIKGNPVQIGEQIGGYLKEKAGDLVTDFNVIKGFLNLVIADSYYIDFLKEVKNNPQFGLATPNSKEAILVEYSSPNTNKPLHLGHIRNNLLGYSVAEILKAAGHKVYKTQIINDRGIHICKSMVAWQRFGNGETPENTGLKGDKLVGNYYVAFDKAYKAEIQQLVEQGKTKEEAEKQAPIFVAAQEMLRQWEAGNPEVIKLWKQMNGWVYDGFAVTYKNLGVDFDSYYYESNTYLLGKDIVERGLEQGVFFKKEDGSVWCDLTADGLDEKLVLRADGTSVYMTQDMGTATQRVKDYPDVKGMVYTVGNEQDYHFKVLFLILKKLGYDWASHLYHLSYGMVDLPSGKMKSREGTVVDADDLIAEMEQTAKEISQELGKLDGYTEAQKEALYHTIGLGALKYYILKVDPKKRILFDPKESIDFQGNTGPFIQYTYARIQSIMRKYAEMGGKNEATVEKVNGLHEKEKALLKSITLFPSVVQDAADSYSPAIIANYVYDLVKDFNSFYQNVSILGEEEESKRDFRVMLSKKIGEIIAESFKMLG
;
A
#
# COMPACT_ATOMS: atom_id res chain seq x y z
N MET A 1 -3.66 39.49 -30.58
CA MET A 1 -4.99 39.65 -29.95
C MET A 1 -5.53 38.46 -29.15
N LEU A 2 -4.89 37.27 -29.19
CA LEU A 2 -5.34 36.12 -28.36
C LEU A 2 -4.83 36.12 -26.91
N GLY A 3 -3.71 36.78 -26.63
CA GLY A 3 -3.11 36.77 -25.27
C GLY A 3 -3.82 37.65 -24.22
N ILE A 4 -4.63 38.62 -24.65
CA ILE A 4 -5.32 39.53 -23.75
C ILE A 4 -6.68 38.96 -23.28
N LYS A 5 -7.31 38.07 -24.08
CA LYS A 5 -8.57 37.41 -23.71
C LYS A 5 -8.39 36.26 -22.70
N LEU A 6 -7.22 35.63 -22.61
CA LEU A 6 -6.98 34.61 -21.58
C LEU A 6 -6.69 35.22 -20.19
N LYS A 7 -5.97 36.36 -20.13
CA LYS A 7 -5.74 37.05 -18.86
C LYS A 7 -7.03 37.63 -18.26
N ALA A 8 -7.95 38.09 -19.09
CA ALA A 8 -9.25 38.60 -18.63
C ALA A 8 -10.17 37.48 -18.09
N LYS A 9 -10.15 36.27 -18.65
CA LYS A 9 -10.94 35.12 -18.13
C LYS A 9 -10.38 34.57 -16.82
N CYS A 10 -9.06 34.50 -16.63
CA CYS A 10 -8.47 34.17 -15.33
C CYS A 10 -8.76 35.21 -14.25
N PHE A 11 -8.77 36.49 -14.60
CA PHE A 11 -9.11 37.57 -13.66
C PHE A 11 -10.59 37.57 -13.26
N TYR A 12 -11.50 37.18 -14.16
CA TYR A 12 -12.95 37.07 -13.87
C TYR A 12 -13.26 35.82 -13.02
N ILE A 13 -12.57 34.70 -13.22
CA ILE A 13 -12.73 33.48 -12.41
C ILE A 13 -12.15 33.71 -11.01
N LEU A 14 -11.00 34.34 -10.87
CA LEU A 14 -10.47 34.75 -9.56
C LEU A 14 -11.38 35.76 -8.83
N ASN A 15 -11.96 36.76 -9.50
CA ASN A 15 -12.88 37.68 -8.88
C ASN A 15 -14.26 37.07 -8.55
N TYR A 16 -14.72 36.03 -9.26
CA TYR A 16 -15.98 35.34 -8.92
C TYR A 16 -15.83 34.45 -7.68
N LEU A 17 -14.62 33.91 -7.42
CA LEU A 17 -14.27 33.25 -6.16
C LEU A 17 -14.12 34.23 -4.99
N TYR A 18 -13.82 35.51 -5.25
CA TYR A 18 -13.71 36.56 -4.23
C TYR A 18 -15.07 37.14 -3.77
N LEU A 19 -16.17 36.92 -4.50
CA LEU A 19 -17.47 37.57 -4.25
C LEU A 19 -18.55 36.67 -3.62
N CYS A 20 -18.24 35.42 -3.22
CA CYS A 20 -19.19 34.55 -2.51
C CYS A 20 -18.70 34.26 -1.07
N PRO A 21 -19.16 35.05 -0.06
CA PRO A 21 -18.68 34.90 1.33
C PRO A 21 -18.98 33.52 1.93
N LEU A 22 -20.04 32.82 1.48
CA LEU A 22 -20.44 31.50 1.96
C LEU A 22 -19.54 30.39 1.44
N LYS A 23 -19.06 30.46 0.20
CA LYS A 23 -18.09 29.48 -0.34
C LYS A 23 -16.68 29.68 0.22
N ARG A 24 -16.29 30.89 0.62
CA ARG A 24 -15.00 31.14 1.27
C ARG A 24 -14.91 30.55 2.66
N LYS A 25 -15.98 30.60 3.48
CA LYS A 25 -15.99 30.02 4.82
C LYS A 25 -15.78 28.51 4.77
N ASN A 26 -16.41 27.79 3.84
CA ASN A 26 -16.35 26.33 3.76
C ASN A 26 -14.99 25.79 3.25
N LEU A 27 -14.28 26.51 2.36
CA LEU A 27 -12.93 26.11 1.96
C LEU A 27 -11.85 26.48 3.00
N GLN A 28 -12.08 27.54 3.79
CA GLN A 28 -11.13 27.99 4.80
C GLN A 28 -11.11 27.11 6.06
N MET A 29 -12.22 26.46 6.43
CA MET A 29 -12.29 25.59 7.61
C MET A 29 -11.59 24.25 7.43
N LEU A 30 -11.48 23.74 6.20
CA LEU A 30 -10.88 22.42 5.92
C LEU A 30 -9.34 22.40 5.94
N ASN A 31 -8.67 23.55 5.96
CA ASN A 31 -7.22 23.61 5.98
C ASN A 31 -6.67 24.67 6.95
N LEU A 32 -6.57 24.26 8.23
CA LEU A 32 -6.01 25.09 9.31
C LEU A 32 -4.62 25.64 8.94
N ASN A 33 -3.76 24.78 8.38
CA ASN A 33 -2.39 25.16 8.06
C ASN A 33 -2.33 26.26 7.00
N ASP A 34 -3.16 26.21 5.97
CA ASP A 34 -3.16 27.22 4.91
C ASP A 34 -3.71 28.55 5.43
N THR A 35 -4.75 28.51 6.27
CA THR A 35 -5.28 29.71 6.93
C THR A 35 -4.23 30.35 7.84
N LEU A 36 -3.56 29.55 8.67
CA LEU A 36 -2.49 30.05 9.53
C LEU A 36 -1.30 30.60 8.73
N LYS A 37 -0.88 29.92 7.66
CA LYS A 37 0.18 30.43 6.76
C LYS A 37 -0.15 31.80 6.22
N GLN A 38 -1.38 32.02 5.74
CA GLN A 38 -1.81 33.35 5.24
C GLN A 38 -1.72 34.41 6.32
N HIS A 39 -2.23 34.16 7.52
CA HIS A 39 -2.15 35.11 8.63
C HIS A 39 -0.70 35.37 9.06
N ILE A 40 0.15 34.36 9.08
CA ILE A 40 1.58 34.51 9.42
C ILE A 40 2.33 35.32 8.33
N LEU A 41 2.09 35.04 7.05
CA LEU A 41 2.68 35.81 5.95
C LEU A 41 2.25 37.28 6.02
N GLN A 42 0.99 37.54 6.33
CA GLN A 42 0.50 38.89 6.56
C GLN A 42 1.17 39.56 7.78
N ALA A 43 1.30 38.83 8.90
CA ALA A 43 1.99 39.32 10.08
C ALA A 43 3.44 39.70 9.77
N VAL A 44 4.18 38.87 9.02
CA VAL A 44 5.55 39.15 8.62
C VAL A 44 5.63 40.38 7.71
N GLN A 45 4.71 40.52 6.78
CA GLN A 45 4.67 41.68 5.89
C GLN A 45 4.37 42.97 6.67
N GLU A 46 3.41 42.95 7.59
CA GLU A 46 3.02 44.17 8.35
C GLU A 46 4.05 44.54 9.43
N LEU A 47 4.64 43.57 10.13
CA LEU A 47 5.60 43.83 11.21
C LEU A 47 7.02 44.16 10.71
N TYR A 48 7.42 43.57 9.59
CA TYR A 48 8.82 43.65 9.13
C TYR A 48 9.01 44.17 7.69
N GLY A 49 7.92 44.41 6.96
CA GLY A 49 7.96 44.84 5.56
C GLY A 49 8.51 43.79 4.59
N VAL A 50 8.54 42.53 4.99
CA VAL A 50 9.12 41.40 4.23
C VAL A 50 8.01 40.55 3.64
N SER A 51 8.04 40.35 2.32
CA SER A 51 7.15 39.41 1.63
C SER A 51 7.82 38.05 1.50
N LEU A 52 7.19 37.01 2.01
CA LEU A 52 7.64 35.62 1.94
C LEU A 52 6.69 34.80 1.06
N GLU A 53 7.21 33.81 0.35
CA GLU A 53 6.39 32.88 -0.45
C GLU A 53 5.67 31.82 0.42
N SER A 54 6.32 31.37 1.48
CA SER A 54 5.76 30.37 2.38
C SER A 54 6.42 30.39 3.76
N VAL A 55 5.78 29.73 4.73
CA VAL A 55 6.32 29.47 6.08
C VAL A 55 6.16 28.01 6.43
N GLU A 56 7.05 27.50 7.28
CA GLU A 56 7.04 26.12 7.74
C GLU A 56 6.22 25.99 9.03
N LEU A 57 5.17 25.19 8.97
CA LEU A 57 4.33 24.82 10.12
C LEU A 57 4.50 23.33 10.41
N GLN A 58 4.50 22.98 11.69
CA GLN A 58 4.53 21.62 12.16
C GLN A 58 3.59 21.43 13.35
N GLN A 59 3.30 20.20 13.73
CA GLN A 59 2.58 19.92 14.96
C GLN A 59 3.39 20.34 16.19
N THR A 60 2.73 20.93 17.17
CA THR A 60 3.38 21.22 18.45
C THR A 60 3.75 19.90 19.14
N LYS A 61 4.98 19.80 19.63
CA LYS A 61 5.45 18.63 20.38
C LYS A 61 4.64 18.45 21.66
N LYS A 62 4.42 17.20 22.06
CA LYS A 62 3.56 16.82 23.21
C LYS A 62 3.98 17.46 24.54
N GLU A 63 5.26 17.78 24.70
CA GLU A 63 5.79 18.45 25.91
C GLU A 63 5.50 19.95 25.97
N PHE A 64 4.98 20.57 24.90
CA PHE A 64 4.68 21.99 24.83
C PHE A 64 3.17 22.24 24.70
N VAL A 65 2.72 23.34 25.30
CA VAL A 65 1.36 23.81 25.13
C VAL A 65 1.22 24.45 23.75
N GLY A 66 0.22 24.02 22.99
CA GLY A 66 -0.07 24.52 21.64
C GLY A 66 -0.63 23.43 20.73
N ASP A 67 -1.02 23.83 19.56
CA ASP A 67 -1.63 22.97 18.53
C ASP A 67 -0.77 22.93 17.27
N VAL A 68 -0.31 24.10 16.82
CA VAL A 68 0.53 24.26 15.62
C VAL A 68 1.74 25.10 15.99
N THR A 69 2.91 24.71 15.49
CA THR A 69 4.19 25.41 15.72
C THR A 69 4.70 26.03 14.42
N LEU A 70 4.97 27.34 14.44
CA LEU A 70 5.79 28.02 13.43
C LEU A 70 7.28 27.87 13.79
N VAL A 71 8.08 27.38 12.87
CA VAL A 71 9.54 27.37 13.00
C VAL A 71 10.07 28.74 12.62
N VAL A 72 10.55 29.53 13.61
CA VAL A 72 10.98 30.91 13.37
C VAL A 72 12.36 31.00 12.72
N PHE A 73 13.22 29.99 12.87
CA PHE A 73 14.58 30.01 12.35
C PHE A 73 14.73 30.26 10.85
N PRO A 74 13.92 29.69 9.95
CA PRO A 74 13.98 30.01 8.51
C PRO A 74 13.72 31.49 8.22
N LEU A 75 12.90 32.18 9.03
CA LEU A 75 12.58 33.60 8.87
C LEU A 75 13.80 34.49 9.06
N LEU A 76 14.81 34.06 9.84
CA LEU A 76 16.05 34.82 10.09
C LEU A 76 16.89 35.08 8.83
N ARG A 77 16.63 34.36 7.75
CA ARG A 77 17.24 34.64 6.43
C ARG A 77 16.73 35.96 5.83
N HIS A 78 15.55 36.39 6.23
CA HIS A 78 14.85 37.55 5.69
C HIS A 78 14.64 38.66 6.74
N ILE A 79 14.56 38.28 8.03
CA ILE A 79 14.29 39.19 9.14
C ILE A 79 15.48 39.16 10.11
N LYS A 80 16.07 40.32 10.42
CA LYS A 80 17.15 40.42 11.42
C LYS A 80 16.54 40.54 12.82
N GLY A 81 17.01 39.72 13.75
CA GLY A 81 16.57 39.81 15.15
C GLY A 81 16.73 38.51 15.95
N ASN A 82 16.27 38.56 17.17
CA ASN A 82 16.25 37.39 18.04
C ASN A 82 15.03 36.52 17.70
N PRO A 83 15.19 35.20 17.46
CA PRO A 83 14.08 34.32 17.06
C PRO A 83 12.96 34.25 18.11
N VAL A 84 13.27 34.42 19.40
CA VAL A 84 12.24 34.43 20.46
C VAL A 84 11.39 35.71 20.34
N GLN A 85 12.03 36.88 20.19
CA GLN A 85 11.32 38.15 20.04
C GLN A 85 10.49 38.20 18.76
N ILE A 86 11.02 37.68 17.64
CA ILE A 86 10.27 37.58 16.38
C ILE A 86 9.04 36.69 16.57
N GLY A 87 9.19 35.54 17.25
CA GLY A 87 8.07 34.67 17.58
C GLY A 87 7.03 35.35 18.46
N GLU A 88 7.44 36.09 19.50
CA GLU A 88 6.55 36.84 20.39
C GLU A 88 5.76 37.92 19.62
N GLN A 89 6.41 38.67 18.74
CA GLN A 89 5.76 39.70 17.93
C GLN A 89 4.74 39.12 16.96
N ILE A 90 5.11 38.02 16.26
CA ILE A 90 4.17 37.33 15.33
C ILE A 90 3.02 36.72 16.13
N GLY A 91 3.29 36.05 17.25
CA GLY A 91 2.25 35.46 18.12
C GLY A 91 1.28 36.50 18.67
N GLY A 92 1.80 37.66 19.12
CA GLY A 92 1.01 38.79 19.58
C GLY A 92 0.10 39.37 18.49
N TYR A 93 0.66 39.52 17.28
CA TYR A 93 -0.12 39.97 16.12
C TYR A 93 -1.25 38.99 15.79
N LEU A 94 -0.97 37.69 15.74
CA LEU A 94 -1.97 36.66 15.46
C LEU A 94 -3.08 36.63 16.51
N LYS A 95 -2.74 36.74 17.78
CA LYS A 95 -3.72 36.79 18.89
C LYS A 95 -4.61 38.05 18.79
N GLU A 96 -4.08 39.19 18.33
CA GLU A 96 -4.86 40.44 18.14
C GLU A 96 -5.72 40.41 16.87
N LYS A 97 -5.13 39.99 15.73
CA LYS A 97 -5.79 40.13 14.41
C LYS A 97 -6.54 38.88 13.96
N ALA A 98 -6.25 37.71 14.54
CA ALA A 98 -6.87 36.42 14.26
C ALA A 98 -7.32 35.71 15.55
N GLY A 99 -7.78 36.47 16.56
CA GLY A 99 -8.18 35.95 17.87
C GLY A 99 -9.32 34.93 17.83
N ASP A 100 -10.15 34.94 16.79
CA ASP A 100 -11.18 33.93 16.54
C ASP A 100 -10.56 32.55 16.24
N LEU A 101 -9.31 32.51 15.74
CA LEU A 101 -8.59 31.29 15.38
C LEU A 101 -7.47 30.99 16.38
N VAL A 102 -6.67 32.01 16.79
CA VAL A 102 -5.52 31.86 17.68
C VAL A 102 -5.82 32.54 19.01
N THR A 103 -6.13 31.73 20.03
CA THR A 103 -6.54 32.26 21.35
C THR A 103 -5.35 32.56 22.25
N ASP A 104 -4.25 31.83 22.10
CA ASP A 104 -3.04 32.01 22.89
C ASP A 104 -1.80 31.48 22.14
N PHE A 105 -0.62 31.80 22.66
CA PHE A 105 0.64 31.30 22.12
C PHE A 105 1.75 31.27 23.19
N ASN A 106 2.80 30.52 22.92
CA ASN A 106 4.06 30.60 23.66
C ASN A 106 5.25 30.44 22.71
N VAL A 107 6.40 30.97 23.09
CA VAL A 107 7.63 30.86 22.30
C VAL A 107 8.71 30.14 23.11
N ILE A 108 9.17 28.98 22.63
CA ILE A 108 10.18 28.19 23.28
C ILE A 108 11.36 28.02 22.31
N LYS A 109 12.51 28.63 22.62
CA LYS A 109 13.76 28.50 21.83
C LYS A 109 13.56 28.78 20.33
N GLY A 110 12.71 29.76 19.96
CA GLY A 110 12.47 30.10 18.55
C GLY A 110 11.43 29.22 17.85
N PHE A 111 10.64 28.46 18.60
CA PHE A 111 9.44 27.76 18.16
C PHE A 111 8.22 28.51 18.69
N LEU A 112 7.44 29.11 17.81
CA LEU A 112 6.18 29.76 18.18
C LEU A 112 5.06 28.73 18.13
N ASN A 113 4.57 28.33 19.31
CA ASN A 113 3.48 27.38 19.49
C ASN A 113 2.17 28.14 19.62
N LEU A 114 1.24 27.91 18.70
CA LEU A 114 -0.06 28.56 18.63
C LEU A 114 -1.14 27.68 19.28
N VAL A 115 -2.00 28.27 20.10
CA VAL A 115 -3.20 27.63 20.66
C VAL A 115 -4.40 27.99 19.82
N ILE A 116 -5.01 26.98 19.20
CA ILE A 116 -6.16 27.14 18.32
C ILE A 116 -7.45 27.13 19.13
N ALA A 117 -8.38 27.99 18.76
CA ALA A 117 -9.69 28.13 19.40
C ALA A 117 -10.48 26.81 19.36
N ASP A 118 -11.16 26.48 20.46
CA ASP A 118 -12.04 25.30 20.51
C ASP A 118 -13.20 25.42 19.51
N SER A 119 -13.68 26.65 19.26
CA SER A 119 -14.70 26.91 18.25
C SER A 119 -14.31 26.42 16.87
N TYR A 120 -13.04 26.55 16.47
CA TYR A 120 -12.54 26.01 15.20
C TYR A 120 -12.78 24.50 15.10
N TYR A 121 -12.39 23.73 16.12
CA TYR A 121 -12.53 22.27 16.13
C TYR A 121 -13.99 21.81 16.22
N ILE A 122 -14.82 22.55 16.95
CA ILE A 122 -16.27 22.29 17.04
C ILE A 122 -16.91 22.50 15.66
N ASP A 123 -16.61 23.62 15.01
CA ASP A 123 -17.15 23.93 13.68
C ASP A 123 -16.62 22.98 12.60
N PHE A 124 -15.36 22.58 12.70
CA PHE A 124 -14.81 21.52 11.86
C PHE A 124 -15.59 20.21 11.98
N LEU A 125 -15.90 19.73 13.20
CA LEU A 125 -16.69 18.51 13.37
C LEU A 125 -18.11 18.67 12.79
N LYS A 126 -18.74 19.82 12.97
CA LYS A 126 -20.06 20.12 12.38
C LYS A 126 -20.06 19.96 10.85
N GLU A 127 -19.00 20.42 10.20
CA GLU A 127 -18.86 20.34 8.75
C GLU A 127 -18.62 18.91 8.27
N VAL A 128 -17.71 18.16 8.94
CA VAL A 128 -17.30 16.82 8.47
C VAL A 128 -18.18 15.68 8.97
N LYS A 129 -19.01 15.87 10.01
CA LYS A 129 -19.78 14.80 10.67
C LYS A 129 -20.63 13.97 9.71
N ASN A 130 -21.19 14.58 8.69
CA ASN A 130 -22.07 13.94 7.70
C ASN A 130 -21.37 13.66 6.36
N ASN A 131 -20.05 13.82 6.28
CA ASN A 131 -19.28 13.51 5.09
C ASN A 131 -18.59 12.14 5.24
N PRO A 132 -19.15 11.05 4.70
CA PRO A 132 -18.54 9.72 4.79
C PRO A 132 -17.26 9.61 3.96
N GLN A 133 -17.05 10.51 3.00
CA GLN A 133 -15.85 10.57 2.15
C GLN A 133 -14.81 11.56 2.70
N PHE A 134 -14.94 11.98 3.95
CA PHE A 134 -13.97 12.90 4.56
C PHE A 134 -12.55 12.30 4.52
N GLY A 135 -11.61 13.09 4.03
CA GLY A 135 -10.21 12.70 3.87
C GLY A 135 -9.88 12.02 2.55
N LEU A 136 -10.88 11.62 1.78
CA LEU A 136 -10.68 11.02 0.47
C LEU A 136 -10.78 12.06 -0.64
N ALA A 137 -9.95 11.95 -1.66
CA ALA A 137 -10.02 12.79 -2.84
C ALA A 137 -11.18 12.37 -3.77
N THR A 138 -11.58 13.27 -4.67
CA THR A 138 -12.57 12.93 -5.70
C THR A 138 -12.06 11.75 -6.54
N PRO A 139 -12.84 10.66 -6.67
CA PRO A 139 -12.41 9.50 -7.45
C PRO A 139 -12.01 9.86 -8.89
N ASN A 140 -10.94 9.29 -9.38
CA ASN A 140 -10.39 9.50 -10.74
C ASN A 140 -10.13 10.98 -11.09
N SER A 141 -9.88 11.85 -10.10
CA SER A 141 -9.54 13.26 -10.31
C SER A 141 -8.08 13.50 -10.68
N LYS A 142 -7.22 12.46 -10.53
CA LYS A 142 -5.81 12.46 -10.87
C LYS A 142 -5.50 11.45 -11.98
N GLU A 143 -4.27 11.45 -12.43
CA GLU A 143 -3.77 10.58 -13.50
C GLU A 143 -3.92 9.10 -13.18
N ALA A 144 -4.06 8.28 -14.22
CA ALA A 144 -4.14 6.84 -14.09
C ALA A 144 -2.76 6.22 -13.79
N ILE A 145 -2.74 5.31 -12.81
CA ILE A 145 -1.55 4.56 -12.38
C ILE A 145 -1.86 3.06 -12.46
N LEU A 146 -0.93 2.29 -13.00
CA LEU A 146 -1.00 0.84 -12.98
C LEU A 146 -0.15 0.31 -11.81
N VAL A 147 -0.73 -0.58 -11.01
CA VAL A 147 -0.03 -1.23 -9.89
C VAL A 147 0.07 -2.72 -10.16
N GLU A 148 1.30 -3.20 -10.34
CA GLU A 148 1.60 -4.62 -10.47
C GLU A 148 1.96 -5.22 -9.11
N TYR A 149 1.33 -6.33 -8.79
CA TYR A 149 1.69 -7.18 -7.66
C TYR A 149 1.29 -8.62 -7.94
N SER A 150 1.83 -9.56 -7.16
CA SER A 150 1.73 -11.00 -7.34
C SER A 150 2.33 -11.50 -8.65
N SER A 151 3.57 -12.00 -8.58
CA SER A 151 4.28 -12.59 -9.73
C SER A 151 4.62 -14.06 -9.42
N PRO A 152 3.60 -14.93 -9.24
CA PRO A 152 3.84 -16.30 -8.81
C PRO A 152 4.29 -17.20 -9.96
N ASN A 153 5.11 -18.21 -9.63
CA ASN A 153 5.40 -19.33 -10.53
C ASN A 153 4.35 -20.43 -10.34
N THR A 154 3.83 -20.98 -11.43
CA THR A 154 2.77 -21.99 -11.40
C THR A 154 3.24 -23.41 -11.06
N ASN A 155 4.36 -23.55 -10.38
CA ASN A 155 4.91 -24.84 -9.94
C ASN A 155 4.75 -25.10 -8.43
N LYS A 156 4.09 -24.20 -7.70
CA LYS A 156 3.91 -24.30 -6.24
C LYS A 156 2.83 -23.37 -5.73
N PRO A 157 2.25 -23.62 -4.54
CA PRO A 157 1.31 -22.70 -3.89
C PRO A 157 1.93 -21.34 -3.57
N LEU A 158 1.06 -20.35 -3.34
CA LEU A 158 1.48 -19.09 -2.75
C LEU A 158 1.99 -19.32 -1.32
N HIS A 159 2.90 -18.48 -0.86
CA HIS A 159 3.50 -18.58 0.47
C HIS A 159 3.59 -17.21 1.14
N LEU A 160 4.04 -17.15 2.41
CA LEU A 160 4.12 -15.91 3.20
C LEU A 160 4.79 -14.73 2.46
N GLY A 161 5.83 -14.98 1.65
CA GLY A 161 6.45 -13.95 0.82
C GLY A 161 5.50 -13.38 -0.23
N HIS A 162 4.64 -14.23 -0.84
CA HIS A 162 3.59 -13.78 -1.76
C HIS A 162 2.48 -13.02 -1.02
N ILE A 163 2.12 -13.43 0.21
CA ILE A 163 1.16 -12.68 1.04
C ILE A 163 1.65 -11.25 1.22
N ARG A 164 2.91 -11.04 1.61
CA ARG A 164 3.46 -9.69 1.77
C ARG A 164 3.39 -8.87 0.47
N ASN A 165 3.79 -9.47 -0.64
CA ASN A 165 3.73 -8.84 -1.96
C ASN A 165 2.30 -8.41 -2.29
N ASN A 166 1.34 -9.33 -2.16
CA ASN A 166 -0.07 -9.11 -2.48
C ASN A 166 -0.68 -8.01 -1.61
N LEU A 167 -0.44 -8.05 -0.31
CA LEU A 167 -0.98 -7.07 0.63
C LEU A 167 -0.40 -5.67 0.40
N LEU A 168 0.91 -5.57 0.15
CA LEU A 168 1.55 -4.28 -0.16
C LEU A 168 1.01 -3.68 -1.45
N GLY A 169 0.98 -4.45 -2.53
CA GLY A 169 0.52 -3.96 -3.82
C GLY A 169 -0.96 -3.58 -3.81
N TYR A 170 -1.80 -4.42 -3.22
CA TYR A 170 -3.23 -4.15 -3.08
C TYR A 170 -3.49 -2.89 -2.24
N SER A 171 -2.85 -2.79 -1.06
CA SER A 171 -3.02 -1.63 -0.18
C SER A 171 -2.55 -0.33 -0.84
N VAL A 172 -1.40 -0.35 -1.54
CA VAL A 172 -0.94 0.83 -2.30
C VAL A 172 -1.94 1.20 -3.39
N ALA A 173 -2.53 0.23 -4.08
CA ALA A 173 -3.57 0.49 -5.09
C ALA A 173 -4.80 1.17 -4.47
N GLU A 174 -5.27 0.69 -3.31
CA GLU A 174 -6.44 1.28 -2.62
C GLU A 174 -6.12 2.67 -2.03
N ILE A 175 -4.92 2.90 -1.51
CA ILE A 175 -4.45 4.21 -1.05
C ILE A 175 -4.38 5.21 -2.21
N LEU A 176 -3.86 4.82 -3.37
CA LEU A 176 -3.82 5.66 -4.56
C LEU A 176 -5.23 6.02 -5.05
N LYS A 177 -6.19 5.08 -5.00
CA LYS A 177 -7.61 5.37 -5.28
C LYS A 177 -8.19 6.38 -4.28
N ALA A 178 -7.92 6.19 -2.98
CA ALA A 178 -8.35 7.11 -1.93
C ALA A 178 -7.76 8.52 -2.12
N ALA A 179 -6.54 8.62 -2.65
CA ALA A 179 -5.88 9.88 -3.01
C ALA A 179 -6.34 10.47 -4.36
N GLY A 180 -7.30 9.85 -5.05
CA GLY A 180 -7.96 10.35 -6.26
C GLY A 180 -7.38 9.86 -7.58
N HIS A 181 -6.42 8.94 -7.57
CA HIS A 181 -5.93 8.33 -8.80
C HIS A 181 -6.92 7.32 -9.37
N LYS A 182 -6.98 7.23 -10.70
CA LYS A 182 -7.52 6.06 -11.38
C LYS A 182 -6.46 4.96 -11.32
N VAL A 183 -6.81 3.78 -10.83
CA VAL A 183 -5.85 2.71 -10.61
C VAL A 183 -6.28 1.46 -11.36
N TYR A 184 -5.33 0.85 -12.06
CA TYR A 184 -5.43 -0.46 -12.66
C TYR A 184 -4.55 -1.43 -11.89
N LYS A 185 -5.12 -2.53 -11.41
CA LYS A 185 -4.43 -3.60 -10.68
C LYS A 185 -4.11 -4.74 -11.64
N THR A 186 -2.85 -5.14 -11.72
CA THR A 186 -2.42 -6.20 -12.64
C THR A 186 -1.44 -7.16 -11.97
N GLN A 187 -1.39 -8.38 -12.48
CA GLN A 187 -0.35 -9.34 -12.11
C GLN A 187 0.30 -9.95 -13.35
N ILE A 188 1.51 -10.47 -13.17
CA ILE A 188 2.18 -11.33 -14.16
C ILE A 188 2.34 -12.72 -13.58
N ILE A 189 1.87 -13.74 -14.30
CA ILE A 189 1.94 -15.15 -13.90
C ILE A 189 3.06 -15.83 -14.68
N ASN A 190 4.02 -16.40 -13.95
CA ASN A 190 5.15 -17.12 -14.54
C ASN A 190 4.75 -18.57 -14.77
N ASP A 191 4.10 -18.82 -15.91
CA ASP A 191 3.46 -20.09 -16.26
C ASP A 191 4.25 -20.94 -17.28
N ARG A 192 5.50 -20.54 -17.58
CA ARG A 192 6.40 -21.27 -18.49
C ARG A 192 7.78 -21.49 -17.91
N GLY A 193 8.57 -22.30 -18.60
CA GLY A 193 9.98 -22.53 -18.30
C GLY A 193 10.23 -23.84 -17.60
N ILE A 194 11.52 -24.10 -17.31
CA ILE A 194 12.00 -25.40 -16.82
C ILE A 194 11.35 -25.82 -15.49
N HIS A 195 11.01 -24.86 -14.61
CA HIS A 195 10.41 -25.19 -13.32
C HIS A 195 8.99 -25.74 -13.47
N ILE A 196 8.23 -25.28 -14.45
CA ILE A 196 6.90 -25.77 -14.76
C ILE A 196 7.02 -27.18 -15.36
N CYS A 197 7.93 -27.38 -16.31
CA CYS A 197 8.20 -28.68 -16.91
C CYS A 197 8.66 -29.73 -15.87
N LYS A 198 9.37 -29.33 -14.79
CA LYS A 198 9.72 -30.24 -13.70
C LYS A 198 8.48 -30.84 -13.02
N SER A 199 7.50 -30.03 -12.67
CA SER A 199 6.23 -30.51 -12.10
C SER A 199 5.47 -31.41 -13.08
N MET A 200 5.46 -31.04 -14.37
CA MET A 200 4.78 -31.81 -15.42
C MET A 200 5.41 -33.20 -15.59
N VAL A 201 6.75 -33.30 -15.67
CA VAL A 201 7.47 -34.57 -15.77
C VAL A 201 7.24 -35.46 -14.54
N ALA A 202 7.28 -34.87 -13.34
CA ALA A 202 7.02 -35.62 -12.12
C ALA A 202 5.58 -36.14 -12.05
N TRP A 203 4.60 -35.34 -12.47
CA TRP A 203 3.20 -35.79 -12.55
C TRP A 203 3.04 -36.93 -13.56
N GLN A 204 3.65 -36.86 -14.73
CA GLN A 204 3.62 -37.96 -15.72
C GLN A 204 4.23 -39.24 -15.17
N ARG A 205 5.34 -39.13 -14.39
CA ARG A 205 6.04 -40.32 -13.88
C ARG A 205 5.41 -40.96 -12.65
N PHE A 206 4.85 -40.13 -11.77
CA PHE A 206 4.44 -40.55 -10.42
C PHE A 206 2.96 -40.31 -10.14
N GLY A 207 2.26 -39.53 -10.98
CA GLY A 207 0.92 -39.05 -10.67
C GLY A 207 -0.21 -40.05 -10.85
N ASN A 208 -0.02 -41.13 -11.61
CA ASN A 208 -1.02 -42.16 -11.83
C ASN A 208 -2.44 -41.64 -12.15
N GLY A 209 -2.54 -40.46 -12.80
CA GLY A 209 -3.80 -39.83 -13.15
C GLY A 209 -4.46 -39.04 -12.00
N GLU A 210 -3.71 -38.66 -10.97
CA GLU A 210 -4.20 -37.76 -9.92
C GLU A 210 -4.58 -36.40 -10.49
N THR A 211 -5.74 -35.89 -10.03
CA THR A 211 -6.27 -34.56 -10.35
C THR A 211 -6.79 -33.91 -9.06
N PRO A 212 -7.03 -32.58 -9.04
CA PRO A 212 -7.64 -31.92 -7.89
C PRO A 212 -8.99 -32.57 -7.48
N GLU A 213 -9.78 -33.01 -8.46
CA GLU A 213 -11.12 -33.58 -8.23
C GLU A 213 -11.03 -34.94 -7.54
N ASN A 214 -10.08 -35.82 -7.92
CA ASN A 214 -9.99 -37.16 -7.36
C ASN A 214 -9.16 -37.25 -6.07
N THR A 215 -8.28 -36.26 -5.83
CA THR A 215 -7.48 -36.18 -4.60
C THR A 215 -8.10 -35.30 -3.52
N GLY A 216 -9.01 -34.41 -3.90
CA GLY A 216 -9.53 -33.37 -3.00
C GLY A 216 -8.52 -32.28 -2.65
N LEU A 217 -7.34 -32.28 -3.27
CA LEU A 217 -6.31 -31.27 -3.07
C LEU A 217 -6.57 -30.04 -3.94
N LYS A 218 -6.26 -28.85 -3.42
CA LYS A 218 -6.22 -27.64 -4.22
C LYS A 218 -5.16 -27.77 -5.34
N GLY A 219 -5.46 -27.25 -6.55
CA GLY A 219 -4.66 -27.52 -7.74
C GLY A 219 -3.18 -27.10 -7.63
N ASP A 220 -2.91 -25.93 -7.08
CA ASP A 220 -1.54 -25.44 -6.85
C ASP A 220 -0.80 -26.28 -5.79
N LYS A 221 -1.51 -26.80 -4.77
CA LYS A 221 -0.95 -27.73 -3.78
C LYS A 221 -0.59 -29.06 -4.43
N LEU A 222 -1.47 -29.60 -5.27
CA LEU A 222 -1.20 -30.84 -6.02
C LEU A 222 0.03 -30.68 -6.91
N VAL A 223 0.09 -29.64 -7.73
CA VAL A 223 1.23 -29.36 -8.62
C VAL A 223 2.52 -29.11 -7.82
N GLY A 224 2.42 -28.43 -6.69
CA GLY A 224 3.53 -28.20 -5.76
C GLY A 224 4.11 -29.50 -5.18
N ASN A 225 3.24 -30.47 -4.85
CA ASN A 225 3.69 -31.78 -4.40
C ASN A 225 4.54 -32.50 -5.46
N TYR A 226 4.17 -32.38 -6.74
CA TYR A 226 4.96 -32.93 -7.84
C TYR A 226 6.27 -32.18 -8.09
N TYR A 227 6.32 -30.87 -7.81
CA TYR A 227 7.58 -30.14 -7.82
C TYR A 227 8.57 -30.67 -6.76
N VAL A 228 8.08 -30.97 -5.56
CA VAL A 228 8.88 -31.60 -4.49
C VAL A 228 9.27 -33.04 -4.85
N ALA A 229 8.36 -33.81 -5.45
CA ALA A 229 8.65 -35.15 -5.92
C ALA A 229 9.76 -35.18 -6.99
N PHE A 230 9.72 -34.18 -7.92
CA PHE A 230 10.83 -34.00 -8.88
C PHE A 230 12.18 -33.78 -8.19
N ASP A 231 12.24 -32.87 -7.20
CA ASP A 231 13.51 -32.56 -6.51
C ASP A 231 14.08 -33.78 -5.78
N LYS A 232 13.22 -34.59 -5.16
CA LYS A 232 13.62 -35.86 -4.51
C LYS A 232 14.18 -36.86 -5.52
N ALA A 233 13.48 -37.09 -6.63
CA ALA A 233 13.92 -37.96 -7.68
C ALA A 233 15.23 -37.48 -8.32
N TYR A 234 15.34 -36.19 -8.59
CA TYR A 234 16.54 -35.56 -9.15
C TYR A 234 17.75 -35.74 -8.25
N LYS A 235 17.61 -35.53 -6.94
CA LYS A 235 18.70 -35.77 -5.97
C LYS A 235 19.13 -37.25 -5.92
N ALA A 236 18.19 -38.17 -5.98
CA ALA A 236 18.47 -39.60 -6.00
C ALA A 236 19.19 -40.01 -7.29
N GLU A 237 18.77 -39.53 -8.46
CA GLU A 237 19.43 -39.80 -9.74
C GLU A 237 20.85 -39.22 -9.79
N ILE A 238 21.08 -38.02 -9.25
CA ILE A 238 22.41 -37.40 -9.12
C ILE A 238 23.31 -38.32 -8.28
N GLN A 239 22.84 -38.79 -7.11
CA GLN A 239 23.62 -39.64 -6.23
C GLN A 239 24.03 -40.94 -6.94
N GLN A 240 23.10 -41.59 -7.65
CA GLN A 240 23.39 -42.79 -8.43
C GLN A 240 24.45 -42.56 -9.51
N LEU A 241 24.40 -41.43 -10.21
CA LEU A 241 25.38 -41.10 -11.25
C LEU A 241 26.77 -40.81 -10.65
N VAL A 242 26.83 -40.19 -9.48
CA VAL A 242 28.09 -39.97 -8.75
C VAL A 242 28.69 -41.29 -8.27
N GLU A 243 27.88 -42.22 -7.76
CA GLU A 243 28.32 -43.57 -7.38
C GLU A 243 28.84 -44.37 -8.59
N GLN A 244 28.36 -44.06 -9.81
CA GLN A 244 28.86 -44.59 -11.08
C GLN A 244 30.13 -43.91 -11.59
N GLY A 245 30.72 -42.98 -10.83
CA GLY A 245 31.99 -42.32 -11.13
C GLY A 245 31.88 -40.99 -11.88
N LYS A 246 30.68 -40.41 -12.05
CA LYS A 246 30.53 -39.06 -12.63
C LYS A 246 30.83 -37.98 -11.60
N THR A 247 31.33 -36.87 -12.07
CA THR A 247 31.41 -35.66 -11.23
C THR A 247 29.99 -35.17 -10.87
N LYS A 248 29.85 -34.42 -9.77
CA LYS A 248 28.58 -33.84 -9.37
C LYS A 248 27.98 -32.95 -10.45
N GLU A 249 28.81 -32.12 -11.11
CA GLU A 249 28.37 -31.22 -12.18
C GLU A 249 27.86 -31.98 -13.42
N GLU A 250 28.51 -33.09 -13.77
CA GLU A 250 28.06 -33.98 -14.85
C GLU A 250 26.74 -34.66 -14.46
N ALA A 251 26.66 -35.19 -13.23
CA ALA A 251 25.47 -35.84 -12.72
C ALA A 251 24.26 -34.91 -12.69
N GLU A 252 24.43 -33.66 -12.24
CA GLU A 252 23.37 -32.64 -12.26
C GLU A 252 22.83 -32.35 -13.66
N LYS A 253 23.70 -32.33 -14.69
CA LYS A 253 23.29 -32.09 -16.09
C LYS A 253 22.71 -33.34 -16.76
N GLN A 254 23.07 -34.52 -16.33
CA GLN A 254 22.74 -35.78 -16.99
C GLN A 254 21.70 -36.63 -16.25
N ALA A 255 21.19 -36.15 -15.09
CA ALA A 255 20.13 -36.83 -14.37
C ALA A 255 18.91 -37.04 -15.29
N PRO A 256 18.42 -38.27 -15.50
CA PRO A 256 17.40 -38.60 -16.48
C PRO A 256 16.10 -37.78 -16.33
N ILE A 257 15.70 -37.51 -15.09
CA ILE A 257 14.49 -36.68 -14.85
C ILE A 257 14.70 -35.22 -15.25
N PHE A 258 15.92 -34.70 -15.10
CA PHE A 258 16.24 -33.33 -15.51
C PHE A 258 16.32 -33.18 -17.03
N VAL A 259 16.95 -34.16 -17.69
CA VAL A 259 17.00 -34.24 -19.15
C VAL A 259 15.57 -34.33 -19.73
N ALA A 260 14.69 -35.12 -19.10
CA ALA A 260 13.28 -35.18 -19.51
C ALA A 260 12.55 -33.82 -19.37
N ALA A 261 12.85 -33.06 -18.31
CA ALA A 261 12.26 -31.72 -18.14
C ALA A 261 12.77 -30.71 -19.19
N GLN A 262 14.08 -30.81 -19.55
CA GLN A 262 14.64 -30.00 -20.64
C GLN A 262 14.02 -30.34 -22.00
N GLU A 263 13.84 -31.65 -22.27
CA GLU A 263 13.18 -32.13 -23.49
C GLU A 263 11.73 -31.67 -23.55
N MET A 264 11.00 -31.74 -22.44
CA MET A 264 9.62 -31.26 -22.35
C MET A 264 9.52 -29.74 -22.64
N LEU A 265 10.47 -28.94 -22.15
CA LEU A 265 10.52 -27.52 -22.46
C LEU A 265 10.74 -27.27 -23.96
N ARG A 266 11.66 -28.00 -24.60
CA ARG A 266 11.88 -27.90 -26.05
C ARG A 266 10.64 -28.28 -26.85
N GLN A 267 9.93 -29.33 -26.44
CA GLN A 267 8.67 -29.74 -27.07
C GLN A 267 7.56 -28.71 -26.87
N TRP A 268 7.49 -28.08 -25.69
CA TRP A 268 6.57 -26.97 -25.43
C TRP A 268 6.85 -25.78 -26.38
N GLU A 269 8.13 -25.40 -26.51
CA GLU A 269 8.56 -24.30 -27.41
C GLU A 269 8.33 -24.63 -28.88
N ALA A 270 8.43 -25.90 -29.26
CA ALA A 270 8.10 -26.40 -30.59
C ALA A 270 6.59 -26.55 -30.85
N GLY A 271 5.75 -26.29 -29.86
CA GLY A 271 4.28 -26.36 -30.00
C GLY A 271 3.74 -27.79 -30.02
N ASN A 272 4.41 -28.78 -29.42
CA ASN A 272 3.95 -30.17 -29.37
C ASN A 272 2.55 -30.23 -28.71
N PRO A 273 1.51 -30.76 -29.41
CA PRO A 273 0.13 -30.71 -28.93
C PRO A 273 -0.10 -31.39 -27.58
N GLU A 274 0.56 -32.53 -27.33
CA GLU A 274 0.38 -33.30 -26.10
C GLU A 274 1.02 -32.58 -24.91
N VAL A 275 2.20 -31.98 -25.10
CA VAL A 275 2.86 -31.19 -24.06
C VAL A 275 2.08 -29.92 -23.76
N ILE A 276 1.58 -29.22 -24.78
CA ILE A 276 0.74 -28.02 -24.61
C ILE A 276 -0.56 -28.36 -23.89
N LYS A 277 -1.17 -29.52 -24.21
CA LYS A 277 -2.40 -29.97 -23.52
C LYS A 277 -2.15 -30.21 -22.04
N LEU A 278 -1.08 -30.93 -21.69
CA LEU A 278 -0.71 -31.16 -20.29
C LEU A 278 -0.37 -29.87 -19.55
N TRP A 279 0.40 -29.00 -20.20
CA TRP A 279 0.76 -27.68 -19.67
C TRP A 279 -0.50 -26.84 -19.37
N LYS A 280 -1.47 -26.79 -20.29
CA LYS A 280 -2.75 -26.07 -20.07
C LYS A 280 -3.53 -26.66 -18.92
N GLN A 281 -3.58 -27.99 -18.82
CA GLN A 281 -4.32 -28.69 -17.77
C GLN A 281 -3.72 -28.39 -16.40
N MET A 282 -2.42 -28.56 -16.21
CA MET A 282 -1.78 -28.37 -14.91
C MET A 282 -1.73 -26.90 -14.50
N ASN A 283 -1.48 -25.96 -15.43
CA ASN A 283 -1.57 -24.54 -15.12
C ASN A 283 -3.00 -24.11 -14.80
N GLY A 284 -4.01 -24.66 -15.47
CA GLY A 284 -5.41 -24.43 -15.13
C GLY A 284 -5.72 -24.76 -13.67
N TRP A 285 -5.26 -25.92 -13.18
CA TRP A 285 -5.39 -26.29 -11.78
C TRP A 285 -4.72 -25.28 -10.83
N VAL A 286 -3.56 -24.77 -11.22
CA VAL A 286 -2.84 -23.79 -10.38
C VAL A 286 -3.55 -22.44 -10.39
N TYR A 287 -4.07 -21.98 -11.54
CA TYR A 287 -4.82 -20.73 -11.63
C TYR A 287 -6.06 -20.74 -10.75
N ASP A 288 -6.82 -21.85 -10.79
CA ASP A 288 -7.98 -22.04 -9.93
C ASP A 288 -7.57 -22.05 -8.44
N GLY A 289 -6.43 -22.68 -8.11
CA GLY A 289 -5.88 -22.67 -6.77
C GLY A 289 -5.49 -21.27 -6.29
N PHE A 290 -4.80 -20.49 -7.13
CA PHE A 290 -4.44 -19.10 -6.81
C PHE A 290 -5.68 -18.23 -6.62
N ALA A 291 -6.71 -18.40 -7.44
CA ALA A 291 -7.96 -17.64 -7.32
C ALA A 291 -8.62 -17.83 -5.95
N VAL A 292 -8.58 -19.05 -5.39
CA VAL A 292 -9.05 -19.33 -4.02
C VAL A 292 -8.23 -18.55 -2.99
N THR A 293 -6.91 -18.59 -3.08
CA THR A 293 -6.04 -17.86 -2.13
C THR A 293 -6.25 -16.35 -2.23
N TYR A 294 -6.33 -15.76 -3.44
CA TYR A 294 -6.60 -14.34 -3.62
C TYR A 294 -7.94 -13.92 -3.03
N LYS A 295 -8.98 -14.74 -3.24
CA LYS A 295 -10.29 -14.50 -2.64
C LYS A 295 -10.22 -14.50 -1.12
N ASN A 296 -9.52 -15.47 -0.53
CA ASN A 296 -9.35 -15.56 0.92
C ASN A 296 -8.56 -14.37 1.48
N LEU A 297 -7.53 -13.90 0.75
CA LEU A 297 -6.80 -12.69 1.10
C LEU A 297 -7.58 -11.40 0.86
N GLY A 298 -8.70 -11.44 0.14
CA GLY A 298 -9.46 -10.26 -0.25
C GLY A 298 -8.70 -9.34 -1.21
N VAL A 299 -7.88 -9.90 -2.11
CA VAL A 299 -7.16 -9.18 -3.17
C VAL A 299 -7.69 -9.57 -4.54
N ASP A 300 -7.67 -8.65 -5.49
CA ASP A 300 -8.18 -8.84 -6.84
C ASP A 300 -7.30 -8.15 -7.89
N PHE A 301 -7.58 -8.40 -9.17
CA PHE A 301 -6.84 -7.84 -10.29
C PHE A 301 -7.81 -7.46 -11.42
N ASP A 302 -7.54 -6.35 -12.09
CA ASP A 302 -8.28 -5.92 -13.26
C ASP A 302 -7.81 -6.65 -14.54
N SER A 303 -6.53 -7.07 -14.57
CA SER A 303 -5.95 -7.81 -15.70
C SER A 303 -4.82 -8.75 -15.29
N TYR A 304 -4.62 -9.76 -16.15
CA TYR A 304 -3.63 -10.81 -15.97
C TYR A 304 -2.69 -10.85 -17.18
N TYR A 305 -1.39 -10.86 -16.93
CA TYR A 305 -0.36 -11.12 -17.92
C TYR A 305 0.26 -12.49 -17.63
N TYR A 306 0.52 -13.25 -18.70
CA TYR A 306 1.10 -14.59 -18.60
C TYR A 306 2.45 -14.59 -19.30
N GLU A 307 3.48 -15.11 -18.64
CA GLU A 307 4.84 -15.18 -19.21
C GLU A 307 4.82 -15.94 -20.53
N SER A 308 3.99 -16.98 -20.66
CA SER A 308 3.79 -17.72 -21.91
C SER A 308 3.36 -16.87 -23.11
N ASN A 309 2.78 -15.69 -22.88
CA ASN A 309 2.43 -14.73 -23.91
C ASN A 309 3.44 -13.58 -24.00
N THR A 310 3.97 -13.12 -22.85
CA THR A 310 4.81 -11.91 -22.81
C THR A 310 6.28 -12.17 -23.15
N TYR A 311 6.76 -13.41 -23.08
CA TYR A 311 8.16 -13.74 -23.35
C TYR A 311 8.63 -13.43 -24.78
N LEU A 312 7.69 -13.30 -25.71
CA LEU A 312 7.96 -12.93 -27.12
C LEU A 312 8.00 -11.41 -27.34
N LEU A 313 7.56 -10.63 -26.34
CA LEU A 313 7.50 -9.18 -26.45
C LEU A 313 8.90 -8.55 -26.36
N GLY A 314 9.04 -7.37 -26.92
CA GLY A 314 10.22 -6.51 -26.78
C GLY A 314 11.24 -6.61 -27.89
N LYS A 315 11.13 -7.53 -28.85
CA LYS A 315 12.07 -7.59 -29.99
C LYS A 315 11.94 -6.34 -30.90
N ASP A 316 10.72 -5.87 -31.13
CA ASP A 316 10.43 -4.62 -31.82
C ASP A 316 11.03 -3.40 -31.14
N ILE A 317 11.10 -3.43 -29.80
CA ILE A 317 11.74 -2.38 -29.01
C ILE A 317 13.25 -2.40 -29.18
N VAL A 318 13.85 -3.60 -29.29
CA VAL A 318 15.29 -3.73 -29.56
C VAL A 318 15.64 -3.17 -30.93
N GLU A 319 14.86 -3.48 -31.97
CA GLU A 319 15.05 -2.94 -33.31
C GLU A 319 14.97 -1.41 -33.31
N ARG A 320 13.93 -0.84 -32.69
CA ARG A 320 13.77 0.60 -32.55
C ARG A 320 14.92 1.24 -31.76
N GLY A 321 15.39 0.59 -30.70
CA GLY A 321 16.50 1.09 -29.89
C GLY A 321 17.83 1.10 -30.65
N LEU A 322 18.06 0.18 -31.57
CA LEU A 322 19.18 0.19 -32.51
C LEU A 322 19.08 1.34 -33.50
N GLU A 323 17.91 1.57 -34.09
CA GLU A 323 17.64 2.70 -35.01
C GLU A 323 17.86 4.06 -34.34
N GLN A 324 17.50 4.18 -33.07
CA GLN A 324 17.67 5.40 -32.25
C GLN A 324 19.11 5.58 -31.71
N GLY A 325 19.98 4.58 -31.86
CA GLY A 325 21.32 4.58 -31.30
C GLY A 325 21.37 4.45 -29.77
N VAL A 326 20.26 4.04 -29.12
CA VAL A 326 20.18 3.73 -27.68
C VAL A 326 20.81 2.37 -27.41
N PHE A 327 20.66 1.43 -28.36
CA PHE A 327 21.31 0.13 -28.33
C PHE A 327 22.37 0.02 -29.41
N PHE A 328 23.34 -0.86 -29.20
CA PHE A 328 24.39 -1.15 -30.18
C PHE A 328 24.62 -2.66 -30.29
N LYS A 329 25.13 -3.09 -31.44
CA LYS A 329 25.40 -4.50 -31.72
C LYS A 329 26.91 -4.78 -31.56
N LYS A 330 27.27 -5.84 -30.84
CA LYS A 330 28.65 -6.33 -30.74
C LYS A 330 29.00 -7.25 -31.91
N GLU A 331 30.28 -7.55 -32.08
CA GLU A 331 30.80 -8.39 -33.18
C GLU A 331 30.20 -9.80 -33.19
N ASP A 332 29.85 -10.35 -32.01
CA ASP A 332 29.19 -11.65 -31.86
C ASP A 332 27.70 -11.65 -32.26
N GLY A 333 27.16 -10.48 -32.59
CA GLY A 333 25.76 -10.29 -32.96
C GLY A 333 24.83 -9.97 -31.78
N SER A 334 25.30 -10.00 -30.54
CA SER A 334 24.52 -9.62 -29.36
C SER A 334 24.25 -8.11 -29.31
N VAL A 335 23.10 -7.73 -28.73
CA VAL A 335 22.69 -6.32 -28.61
C VAL A 335 22.78 -5.87 -27.17
N TRP A 336 23.36 -4.70 -26.96
CA TRP A 336 23.66 -4.12 -25.66
C TRP A 336 23.18 -2.67 -25.53
N CYS A 337 22.95 -2.24 -24.30
CA CYS A 337 22.73 -0.85 -23.93
C CYS A 337 23.91 -0.36 -23.08
N ASP A 338 24.54 0.73 -23.48
CA ASP A 338 25.60 1.40 -22.68
C ASP A 338 24.95 2.29 -21.62
N LEU A 339 25.21 1.98 -20.36
CA LEU A 339 24.75 2.71 -19.19
C LEU A 339 25.92 3.25 -18.36
N THR A 340 27.15 3.23 -18.89
CA THR A 340 28.38 3.63 -18.17
C THR A 340 28.38 5.11 -17.79
N ALA A 341 27.82 5.96 -18.63
CA ALA A 341 27.62 7.38 -18.33
C ALA A 341 26.65 7.63 -17.15
N ASP A 342 25.81 6.68 -16.84
CA ASP A 342 24.86 6.72 -15.71
C ASP A 342 25.41 5.98 -14.47
N GLY A 343 26.68 5.57 -14.49
CA GLY A 343 27.35 4.86 -13.41
C GLY A 343 26.94 3.40 -13.25
N LEU A 344 26.46 2.76 -14.34
CA LEU A 344 26.08 1.35 -14.41
C LEU A 344 26.90 0.65 -15.49
N ASP A 345 26.83 -0.69 -15.54
CA ASP A 345 27.50 -1.49 -16.56
C ASP A 345 26.71 -1.50 -17.88
N GLU A 346 27.39 -1.88 -18.99
CA GLU A 346 26.69 -2.26 -20.21
C GLU A 346 25.70 -3.40 -19.95
N LYS A 347 24.52 -3.30 -20.52
CA LYS A 347 23.45 -4.29 -20.31
C LYS A 347 23.08 -5.02 -21.58
N LEU A 348 23.16 -6.35 -21.52
CA LEU A 348 22.68 -7.23 -22.58
C LEU A 348 21.15 -7.10 -22.72
N VAL A 349 20.67 -6.83 -23.93
CA VAL A 349 19.23 -6.76 -24.25
C VAL A 349 18.81 -7.84 -25.24
N LEU A 350 19.74 -8.40 -26.07
CA LEU A 350 19.47 -9.54 -26.93
C LEU A 350 20.72 -10.40 -27.06
N ARG A 351 20.59 -11.72 -26.97
CA ARG A 351 21.72 -12.64 -27.16
C ARG A 351 22.15 -12.71 -28.62
N ALA A 352 23.35 -13.24 -28.87
CA ALA A 352 23.91 -13.42 -30.21
C ALA A 352 23.05 -14.29 -31.13
N ASP A 353 22.36 -15.27 -30.59
CA ASP A 353 21.41 -16.13 -31.30
C ASP A 353 20.02 -15.51 -31.54
N GLY A 354 19.84 -14.23 -31.16
CA GLY A 354 18.58 -13.51 -31.31
C GLY A 354 17.52 -13.85 -30.25
N THR A 355 17.90 -14.59 -29.18
CA THR A 355 16.98 -14.87 -28.08
C THR A 355 16.92 -13.71 -27.07
N SER A 356 15.71 -13.44 -26.58
CA SER A 356 15.44 -12.40 -25.59
C SER A 356 16.02 -12.76 -24.22
N VAL A 357 16.38 -11.75 -23.45
CA VAL A 357 16.70 -11.85 -22.01
C VAL A 357 15.54 -11.27 -21.20
N TYR A 358 15.54 -11.44 -19.88
CA TYR A 358 14.49 -10.89 -19.00
C TYR A 358 14.29 -9.38 -19.22
N MET A 359 15.36 -8.62 -19.39
CA MET A 359 15.30 -7.18 -19.66
C MET A 359 14.45 -6.86 -20.90
N THR A 360 14.61 -7.63 -21.98
CA THR A 360 13.83 -7.47 -23.23
C THR A 360 12.35 -7.72 -23.01
N GLN A 361 12.05 -8.80 -22.26
CA GLN A 361 10.67 -9.21 -21.96
C GLN A 361 9.97 -8.16 -21.08
N ASP A 362 10.70 -7.61 -20.09
CA ASP A 362 10.16 -6.61 -19.19
C ASP A 362 9.91 -5.27 -19.88
N MET A 363 10.81 -4.85 -20.79
CA MET A 363 10.55 -3.70 -21.67
C MET A 363 9.30 -3.92 -22.53
N GLY A 364 9.17 -5.11 -23.10
CA GLY A 364 8.02 -5.52 -23.90
C GLY A 364 6.72 -5.50 -23.10
N THR A 365 6.73 -6.06 -21.90
CA THR A 365 5.58 -6.10 -21.01
C THR A 365 5.16 -4.71 -20.55
N ALA A 366 6.13 -3.85 -20.17
CA ALA A 366 5.85 -2.47 -19.78
C ALA A 366 5.18 -1.67 -20.92
N THR A 367 5.69 -1.78 -22.13
CA THR A 367 5.11 -1.10 -23.31
C THR A 367 3.75 -1.67 -23.70
N GLN A 368 3.54 -2.99 -23.56
CA GLN A 368 2.25 -3.62 -23.81
C GLN A 368 1.18 -3.09 -22.85
N ARG A 369 1.49 -2.92 -21.59
CA ARG A 369 0.57 -2.35 -20.59
C ARG A 369 0.08 -0.95 -20.93
N VAL A 370 0.96 -0.09 -21.46
CA VAL A 370 0.57 1.25 -21.92
C VAL A 370 -0.28 1.18 -23.20
N LYS A 371 -0.09 0.17 -24.06
CA LYS A 371 -1.01 -0.06 -25.21
C LYS A 371 -2.38 -0.52 -24.74
N ASP A 372 -2.44 -1.39 -23.73
CA ASP A 372 -3.70 -1.92 -23.18
C ASP A 372 -4.45 -0.85 -22.35
N TYR A 373 -3.70 0.04 -21.67
CA TYR A 373 -4.22 1.14 -20.85
C TYR A 373 -3.61 2.48 -21.28
N PRO A 374 -4.10 3.10 -22.37
CA PRO A 374 -3.46 4.30 -22.96
C PRO A 374 -3.49 5.56 -22.09
N ASP A 375 -4.34 5.58 -21.06
CA ASP A 375 -4.45 6.68 -20.11
C ASP A 375 -3.48 6.57 -18.91
N VAL A 376 -2.74 5.46 -18.79
CA VAL A 376 -1.73 5.27 -17.72
C VAL A 376 -0.55 6.22 -17.92
N LYS A 377 -0.20 6.94 -16.86
CA LYS A 377 0.92 7.88 -16.80
C LYS A 377 2.11 7.37 -15.98
N GLY A 378 1.91 6.35 -15.16
CA GLY A 378 2.95 5.74 -14.35
C GLY A 378 2.60 4.33 -13.94
N MET A 379 3.61 3.59 -13.48
CA MET A 379 3.43 2.21 -13.01
C MET A 379 4.21 1.97 -11.72
N VAL A 380 3.61 1.19 -10.82
CA VAL A 380 4.22 0.73 -9.58
C VAL A 380 4.43 -0.78 -9.68
N TYR A 381 5.68 -1.21 -9.50
CA TYR A 381 6.07 -2.62 -9.50
C TYR A 381 6.35 -3.08 -8.07
N THR A 382 5.50 -3.92 -7.52
CA THR A 382 5.67 -4.46 -6.17
C THR A 382 6.52 -5.72 -6.22
N VAL A 383 7.82 -5.57 -6.01
CA VAL A 383 8.80 -6.68 -6.12
C VAL A 383 9.82 -6.60 -4.99
N GLY A 384 10.37 -7.75 -4.58
CA GLY A 384 11.38 -7.83 -3.53
C GLY A 384 12.66 -7.04 -3.84
N ASN A 385 13.35 -6.62 -2.80
CA ASN A 385 14.54 -5.76 -2.90
C ASN A 385 15.75 -6.41 -3.59
N GLU A 386 15.74 -7.72 -3.80
CA GLU A 386 16.75 -8.43 -4.60
C GLU A 386 16.72 -8.01 -6.09
N GLN A 387 15.64 -7.37 -6.55
CA GLN A 387 15.47 -6.87 -7.92
C GLN A 387 15.75 -5.36 -8.07
N ASP A 388 16.24 -4.68 -7.03
CA ASP A 388 16.49 -3.22 -7.05
C ASP A 388 17.35 -2.79 -8.24
N TYR A 389 18.43 -3.52 -8.49
CA TYR A 389 19.34 -3.24 -9.61
C TYR A 389 18.65 -3.45 -10.97
N HIS A 390 17.88 -4.52 -11.12
CA HIS A 390 17.16 -4.83 -12.35
C HIS A 390 16.17 -3.72 -12.72
N PHE A 391 15.33 -3.29 -11.77
CA PHE A 391 14.35 -2.21 -12.01
C PHE A 391 15.02 -0.85 -12.26
N LYS A 392 16.13 -0.55 -11.57
CA LYS A 392 16.92 0.66 -11.85
C LYS A 392 17.38 0.70 -13.31
N VAL A 393 17.89 -0.42 -13.82
CA VAL A 393 18.33 -0.58 -15.21
C VAL A 393 17.15 -0.50 -16.18
N LEU A 394 16.06 -1.21 -15.92
CA LEU A 394 14.85 -1.23 -16.75
C LEU A 394 14.30 0.20 -16.96
N PHE A 395 14.10 0.93 -15.86
CA PHE A 395 13.55 2.28 -15.90
C PHE A 395 14.45 3.26 -16.66
N LEU A 396 15.75 3.11 -16.49
CA LEU A 396 16.73 3.95 -17.20
C LEU A 396 16.71 3.67 -18.70
N ILE A 397 16.66 2.40 -19.12
CA ILE A 397 16.58 2.03 -20.54
C ILE A 397 15.30 2.56 -21.18
N LEU A 398 14.15 2.40 -20.51
CA LEU A 398 12.88 2.93 -20.99
C LEU A 398 12.89 4.46 -21.13
N LYS A 399 13.56 5.18 -20.22
CA LYS A 399 13.79 6.61 -20.34
C LYS A 399 14.65 6.97 -21.54
N LYS A 400 15.77 6.24 -21.77
CA LYS A 400 16.66 6.46 -22.93
C LYS A 400 15.94 6.20 -24.27
N LEU A 401 14.98 5.27 -24.28
CA LEU A 401 14.12 4.99 -25.44
C LEU A 401 13.05 6.07 -25.68
N GLY A 402 12.97 7.10 -24.81
CA GLY A 402 12.10 8.26 -24.98
C GLY A 402 10.62 8.03 -24.61
N TYR A 403 10.33 7.08 -23.72
CA TYR A 403 8.98 6.91 -23.21
C TYR A 403 8.68 7.93 -22.10
N ASP A 404 7.71 8.84 -22.31
CA ASP A 404 7.34 9.90 -21.34
C ASP A 404 6.91 9.33 -19.97
N TRP A 405 6.16 8.24 -19.99
CA TRP A 405 5.69 7.57 -18.77
C TRP A 405 6.81 6.89 -17.96
N ALA A 406 7.99 6.68 -18.56
CA ALA A 406 9.13 6.05 -17.87
C ALA A 406 9.69 6.90 -16.72
N SER A 407 9.41 8.21 -16.68
CA SER A 407 9.75 9.08 -15.56
C SER A 407 8.89 8.84 -14.31
N HIS A 408 7.75 8.19 -14.44
CA HIS A 408 6.78 7.89 -13.41
C HIS A 408 6.69 6.39 -13.09
N LEU A 409 7.77 5.66 -13.35
CA LEU A 409 7.90 4.27 -12.92
C LEU A 409 8.47 4.22 -11.51
N TYR A 410 7.88 3.38 -10.67
CA TYR A 410 8.30 3.21 -9.29
C TYR A 410 8.45 1.72 -8.95
N HIS A 411 9.59 1.34 -8.39
CA HIS A 411 9.80 0.03 -7.79
C HIS A 411 9.44 0.11 -6.30
N LEU A 412 8.27 -0.42 -5.93
CA LEU A 412 7.88 -0.65 -4.56
C LEU A 412 8.69 -1.83 -4.02
N SER A 413 9.96 -1.53 -3.75
CA SER A 413 10.93 -2.48 -3.21
C SER A 413 10.59 -2.83 -1.76
N TYR A 414 10.52 -4.12 -1.45
CA TYR A 414 10.21 -4.54 -0.09
C TYR A 414 11.20 -5.58 0.44
N GLY A 415 11.42 -5.53 1.77
CA GLY A 415 12.25 -6.49 2.47
C GLY A 415 11.54 -7.84 2.66
N MET A 416 12.31 -8.88 2.95
CA MET A 416 11.79 -10.24 3.13
C MET A 416 10.97 -10.39 4.43
N VAL A 417 10.10 -11.39 4.47
CA VAL A 417 9.42 -11.86 5.68
C VAL A 417 10.07 -13.16 6.12
N ASP A 418 10.47 -13.19 7.37
CA ASP A 418 11.02 -14.38 8.02
C ASP A 418 10.05 -14.87 9.11
N LEU A 419 10.12 -16.14 9.46
CA LEU A 419 9.43 -16.73 10.59
C LEU A 419 10.42 -16.96 11.76
N PRO A 420 9.94 -17.05 13.01
CA PRO A 420 10.80 -17.39 14.15
C PRO A 420 11.56 -18.72 13.96
N SER A 421 10.98 -19.66 13.20
CA SER A 421 11.59 -20.94 12.82
C SER A 421 12.74 -20.83 11.80
N GLY A 422 12.98 -19.65 11.21
CA GLY A 422 14.04 -19.39 10.26
C GLY A 422 13.59 -19.12 8.83
N LYS A 423 14.56 -19.09 7.88
CA LYS A 423 14.29 -18.79 6.47
C LYS A 423 13.50 -19.89 5.78
N MET A 424 12.51 -19.50 4.99
CA MET A 424 11.74 -20.40 4.15
C MET A 424 12.56 -20.91 2.95
N LYS A 425 12.53 -22.23 2.70
CA LYS A 425 13.18 -22.85 1.54
C LYS A 425 12.18 -23.69 0.75
N SER A 426 11.70 -23.19 -0.37
CA SER A 426 10.64 -23.82 -1.17
C SER A 426 11.03 -25.20 -1.76
N ARG A 427 12.31 -25.44 -2.05
CA ARG A 427 12.79 -26.73 -2.58
C ARG A 427 12.84 -27.84 -1.53
N GLU A 428 12.89 -27.49 -0.25
CA GLU A 428 12.98 -28.43 0.88
C GLU A 428 11.62 -28.69 1.54
N GLY A 429 10.53 -28.09 1.03
CA GLY A 429 9.19 -28.23 1.61
C GLY A 429 9.00 -27.50 2.95
N THR A 430 9.91 -26.56 3.31
CA THR A 430 9.87 -25.79 4.56
C THR A 430 9.27 -24.39 4.36
N VAL A 431 8.46 -24.20 3.32
CA VAL A 431 7.77 -22.94 3.05
C VAL A 431 6.39 -23.02 3.68
N VAL A 432 6.02 -21.99 4.44
CA VAL A 432 4.66 -21.87 4.95
C VAL A 432 3.74 -21.45 3.81
N ASP A 433 2.84 -22.35 3.44
CA ASP A 433 1.78 -22.15 2.48
C ASP A 433 0.87 -20.99 2.94
N ALA A 434 0.42 -20.17 2.01
CA ALA A 434 -0.42 -19.02 2.32
C ALA A 434 -1.76 -19.44 2.95
N ASP A 435 -2.38 -20.50 2.43
CA ASP A 435 -3.67 -20.96 2.95
C ASP A 435 -3.51 -21.63 4.33
N ASP A 436 -2.43 -22.38 4.54
CA ASP A 436 -2.12 -22.97 5.85
C ASP A 436 -1.91 -21.85 6.90
N LEU A 437 -1.25 -20.75 6.53
CA LEU A 437 -1.06 -19.61 7.42
C LEU A 437 -2.38 -18.88 7.73
N ILE A 438 -3.22 -18.67 6.73
CA ILE A 438 -4.55 -18.06 6.95
C ILE A 438 -5.38 -18.92 7.91
N ALA A 439 -5.39 -20.23 7.71
CA ALA A 439 -6.08 -21.16 8.59
C ALA A 439 -5.52 -21.16 10.03
N GLU A 440 -4.19 -21.06 10.20
CA GLU A 440 -3.57 -20.91 11.51
C GLU A 440 -4.01 -19.61 12.21
N MET A 441 -4.08 -18.50 11.46
CA MET A 441 -4.54 -17.21 11.99
C MET A 441 -6.01 -17.27 12.43
N GLU A 442 -6.87 -17.92 11.65
CA GLU A 442 -8.29 -18.13 12.00
C GLU A 442 -8.43 -18.99 13.26
N GLN A 443 -7.68 -20.07 13.35
CA GLN A 443 -7.69 -20.95 14.52
C GLN A 443 -7.19 -20.21 15.78
N THR A 444 -6.14 -19.44 15.68
CA THR A 444 -5.62 -18.62 16.78
C THR A 444 -6.64 -17.56 17.22
N ALA A 445 -7.34 -16.93 16.26
CA ALA A 445 -8.41 -15.98 16.55
C ALA A 445 -9.59 -16.65 17.28
N LYS A 446 -9.94 -17.88 16.88
CA LYS A 446 -10.96 -18.70 17.51
C LYS A 446 -10.62 -19.00 18.98
N GLU A 447 -9.41 -19.49 19.24
CA GLU A 447 -8.94 -19.84 20.57
C GLU A 447 -9.01 -18.62 21.52
N ILE A 448 -8.43 -17.49 21.10
CA ILE A 448 -8.44 -16.26 21.90
C ILE A 448 -9.85 -15.71 22.11
N SER A 449 -10.70 -15.75 21.08
CA SER A 449 -12.09 -15.27 21.18
C SER A 449 -12.92 -16.12 22.13
N GLN A 450 -12.68 -17.42 22.18
CA GLN A 450 -13.33 -18.34 23.11
C GLN A 450 -12.88 -18.10 24.57
N GLU A 451 -11.59 -17.87 24.80
CA GLU A 451 -11.06 -17.50 26.12
C GLU A 451 -11.67 -16.20 26.65
N LEU A 452 -11.93 -15.23 25.78
CA LEU A 452 -12.57 -13.95 26.15
C LEU A 452 -14.09 -14.08 26.47
N GLY A 453 -14.76 -15.18 26.08
CA GLY A 453 -16.10 -15.53 26.49
C GLY A 453 -17.23 -14.57 26.08
N LYS A 454 -17.06 -13.79 24.99
CA LYS A 454 -17.98 -12.71 24.58
C LYS A 454 -18.83 -13.05 23.34
N LEU A 455 -19.01 -14.35 23.03
CA LEU A 455 -19.69 -14.80 21.81
C LEU A 455 -21.07 -15.41 22.05
N ASP A 456 -21.66 -15.12 23.22
CA ASP A 456 -23.00 -15.57 23.53
C ASP A 456 -24.03 -14.97 22.57
N GLY A 457 -24.91 -15.82 22.02
CA GLY A 457 -25.93 -15.39 21.06
C GLY A 457 -25.52 -15.40 19.59
N TYR A 458 -24.24 -15.67 19.27
CA TYR A 458 -23.78 -15.81 17.87
C TYR A 458 -24.02 -17.25 17.38
N THR A 459 -24.50 -17.38 16.14
CA THR A 459 -24.52 -18.67 15.43
C THR A 459 -23.11 -19.12 15.07
N GLU A 460 -22.88 -20.41 14.84
CA GLU A 460 -21.55 -20.92 14.45
C GLU A 460 -21.04 -20.25 13.16
N ALA A 461 -21.91 -20.04 12.17
CA ALA A 461 -21.52 -19.34 10.94
C ALA A 461 -21.06 -17.88 11.20
N GLN A 462 -21.69 -17.19 12.15
CA GLN A 462 -21.27 -15.84 12.54
C GLN A 462 -19.93 -15.86 13.30
N LYS A 463 -19.70 -16.87 14.13
CA LYS A 463 -18.45 -17.06 14.84
C LYS A 463 -17.29 -17.33 13.86
N GLU A 464 -17.48 -18.25 12.91
CA GLU A 464 -16.47 -18.56 11.89
C GLU A 464 -16.14 -17.32 11.03
N ALA A 465 -17.14 -16.55 10.60
CA ALA A 465 -16.92 -15.29 9.89
C ALA A 465 -16.14 -14.26 10.74
N LEU A 466 -16.42 -14.21 12.05
CA LEU A 466 -15.70 -13.33 12.97
C LEU A 466 -14.24 -13.78 13.14
N TYR A 467 -13.96 -15.07 13.29
CA TYR A 467 -12.60 -15.60 13.42
C TYR A 467 -11.79 -15.31 12.15
N HIS A 468 -12.37 -15.52 10.97
CA HIS A 468 -11.77 -15.14 9.70
C HIS A 468 -11.43 -13.64 9.66
N THR A 469 -12.38 -12.77 10.02
CA THR A 469 -12.20 -11.31 10.03
C THR A 469 -11.09 -10.87 10.99
N ILE A 470 -11.03 -11.46 12.19
CA ILE A 470 -9.99 -11.14 13.19
C ILE A 470 -8.64 -11.67 12.74
N GLY A 471 -8.56 -12.93 12.33
CA GLY A 471 -7.32 -13.59 11.91
C GLY A 471 -6.70 -12.91 10.69
N LEU A 472 -7.50 -12.65 9.66
CA LEU A 472 -7.04 -11.96 8.45
C LEU A 472 -6.67 -10.50 8.73
N GLY A 473 -7.47 -9.80 9.54
CA GLY A 473 -7.16 -8.42 9.95
C GLY A 473 -5.86 -8.32 10.74
N ALA A 474 -5.58 -9.30 11.61
CA ALA A 474 -4.31 -9.39 12.34
C ALA A 474 -3.13 -9.57 11.39
N LEU A 475 -3.22 -10.52 10.46
CA LEU A 475 -2.19 -10.81 9.45
C LEU A 475 -1.89 -9.57 8.58
N LYS A 476 -2.92 -8.98 7.99
CA LYS A 476 -2.80 -7.81 7.11
C LYS A 476 -2.16 -6.63 7.85
N TYR A 477 -2.70 -6.29 9.00
CA TYR A 477 -2.22 -5.16 9.77
C TYR A 477 -0.76 -5.35 10.21
N TYR A 478 -0.38 -6.54 10.69
CA TYR A 478 0.99 -6.83 11.13
C TYR A 478 2.01 -6.64 10.01
N ILE A 479 1.67 -7.08 8.81
CA ILE A 479 2.52 -6.92 7.63
C ILE A 479 2.59 -5.46 7.16
N LEU A 480 1.45 -4.76 7.14
CA LEU A 480 1.34 -3.43 6.53
C LEU A 480 1.75 -2.28 7.46
N LYS A 481 1.76 -2.48 8.79
CA LYS A 481 2.23 -1.46 9.75
C LYS A 481 3.73 -1.19 9.68
N VAL A 482 4.50 -2.07 9.04
CA VAL A 482 5.95 -1.98 8.91
C VAL A 482 6.31 -1.34 7.57
N ASP A 483 7.28 -0.41 7.59
CA ASP A 483 7.80 0.20 6.36
C ASP A 483 8.15 -0.89 5.31
N PRO A 484 7.71 -0.75 4.06
CA PRO A 484 7.96 -1.76 3.02
C PRO A 484 9.41 -2.19 2.89
N LYS A 485 10.38 -1.27 3.01
CA LYS A 485 11.82 -1.56 2.85
C LYS A 485 12.41 -2.39 4.01
N LYS A 486 11.73 -2.44 5.16
CA LYS A 486 12.23 -3.20 6.32
C LYS A 486 11.88 -4.69 6.21
N ARG A 487 12.75 -5.54 6.72
CA ARG A 487 12.44 -6.97 6.93
C ARG A 487 11.44 -7.12 8.08
N ILE A 488 10.62 -8.14 8.00
CA ILE A 488 9.64 -8.49 9.04
C ILE A 488 9.99 -9.88 9.58
N LEU A 489 10.00 -10.01 10.90
CA LEU A 489 9.87 -11.30 11.58
C LEU A 489 8.38 -11.45 11.92
N PHE A 490 7.68 -12.35 11.24
CA PHE A 490 6.26 -12.55 11.44
C PHE A 490 6.01 -13.62 12.50
N ASP A 491 5.35 -13.24 13.58
CA ASP A 491 4.89 -14.15 14.64
C ASP A 491 3.35 -14.14 14.68
N PRO A 492 2.68 -15.28 14.37
CA PRO A 492 1.22 -15.39 14.40
C PRO A 492 0.60 -14.98 15.73
N LYS A 493 1.21 -15.38 16.85
CA LYS A 493 0.66 -15.11 18.20
C LYS A 493 0.77 -13.64 18.57
N GLU A 494 1.91 -13.01 18.28
CA GLU A 494 2.08 -11.57 18.50
C GLU A 494 1.12 -10.72 17.65
N SER A 495 0.82 -11.17 16.44
CA SER A 495 0.00 -10.41 15.50
C SER A 495 -1.47 -10.29 15.92
N ILE A 496 -1.96 -11.21 16.77
CA ILE A 496 -3.37 -11.33 17.14
C ILE A 496 -3.70 -10.78 18.54
N ASP A 497 -2.72 -10.17 19.24
CA ASP A 497 -2.91 -9.57 20.56
C ASP A 497 -3.95 -8.44 20.53
N PHE A 498 -4.91 -8.47 21.46
CA PHE A 498 -5.97 -7.45 21.61
C PHE A 498 -5.52 -6.20 22.40
N GLN A 499 -4.29 -6.14 22.89
CA GLN A 499 -3.77 -5.02 23.69
C GLN A 499 -2.59 -4.29 23.03
N GLY A 500 -1.97 -4.90 22.03
CA GLY A 500 -0.78 -4.38 21.36
C GLY A 500 -1.09 -3.48 20.15
N ASN A 501 -0.03 -3.13 19.40
CA ASN A 501 -0.15 -2.47 18.10
C ASN A 501 -0.55 -3.51 17.03
N THR A 502 -1.83 -3.90 17.00
CA THR A 502 -2.37 -5.03 16.23
C THR A 502 -3.68 -4.67 15.55
N GLY A 503 -4.04 -5.42 14.51
CA GLY A 503 -5.34 -5.31 13.84
C GLY A 503 -6.51 -5.53 14.81
N PRO A 504 -6.52 -6.62 15.60
CA PRO A 504 -7.58 -6.89 16.57
C PRO A 504 -7.82 -5.79 17.61
N PHE A 505 -6.78 -5.10 18.07
CA PHE A 505 -6.93 -3.94 18.96
C PHE A 505 -7.77 -2.82 18.32
N ILE A 506 -7.52 -2.54 17.05
CA ILE A 506 -8.24 -1.52 16.29
C ILE A 506 -9.67 -1.99 15.98
N GLN A 507 -9.85 -3.24 15.54
CA GLN A 507 -11.16 -3.85 15.28
C GLN A 507 -12.03 -3.85 16.54
N TYR A 508 -11.47 -4.16 17.70
CA TYR A 508 -12.20 -4.12 18.97
C TYR A 508 -12.66 -2.70 19.34
N THR A 509 -11.83 -1.70 19.06
CA THR A 509 -12.21 -0.30 19.27
C THR A 509 -13.33 0.14 18.32
N TYR A 510 -13.29 -0.29 17.05
CA TYR A 510 -14.38 -0.09 16.10
C TYR A 510 -15.70 -0.72 16.61
N ALA A 511 -15.66 -1.98 17.07
CA ALA A 511 -16.82 -2.66 17.64
C ALA A 511 -17.36 -1.91 18.88
N ARG A 512 -16.50 -1.34 19.73
CA ARG A 512 -16.88 -0.48 20.86
C ARG A 512 -17.64 0.76 20.38
N ILE A 513 -17.14 1.44 19.35
CA ILE A 513 -17.83 2.60 18.75
C ILE A 513 -19.20 2.21 18.22
N GLN A 514 -19.31 1.08 17.50
CA GLN A 514 -20.60 0.58 17.02
C GLN A 514 -21.58 0.27 18.17
N SER A 515 -21.08 -0.21 19.30
CA SER A 515 -21.90 -0.41 20.50
C SER A 515 -22.40 0.92 21.10
N ILE A 516 -21.56 1.95 21.12
CA ILE A 516 -21.97 3.30 21.55
C ILE A 516 -23.11 3.81 20.65
N MET A 517 -22.97 3.65 19.32
CA MET A 517 -23.99 4.10 18.36
C MET A 517 -25.33 3.37 18.55
N ARG A 518 -25.31 2.04 18.75
CA ARG A 518 -26.54 1.25 19.03
C ARG A 518 -27.23 1.71 20.31
N LYS A 519 -26.49 1.84 21.41
CA LYS A 519 -27.05 2.28 22.69
C LYS A 519 -27.60 3.71 22.63
N TYR A 520 -26.93 4.60 21.90
CA TYR A 520 -27.43 5.95 21.68
C TYR A 520 -28.78 5.96 20.94
N ALA A 521 -28.92 5.12 19.91
CA ALA A 521 -30.19 4.96 19.19
C ALA A 521 -31.30 4.39 20.09
N GLU A 522 -30.98 3.40 20.94
CA GLU A 522 -31.90 2.83 21.94
C GLU A 522 -32.39 3.88 22.97
N MET A 523 -31.55 4.87 23.29
CA MET A 523 -31.91 6.01 24.14
C MET A 523 -32.77 7.08 23.42
N GLY A 524 -33.14 6.85 22.16
CA GLY A 524 -33.88 7.82 21.35
C GLY A 524 -33.02 8.90 20.70
N GLY A 525 -31.72 8.72 20.70
CA GLY A 525 -30.77 9.66 20.06
C GLY A 525 -30.96 9.72 18.55
N LYS A 526 -30.82 10.92 17.98
CA LYS A 526 -31.01 11.15 16.54
C LYS A 526 -29.68 11.04 15.82
N ASN A 527 -29.67 10.34 14.67
CA ASN A 527 -28.47 10.25 13.82
C ASN A 527 -27.95 11.62 13.29
N GLU A 528 -28.79 12.66 13.34
CA GLU A 528 -28.50 14.03 12.91
C GLU A 528 -28.49 15.00 14.10
N ALA A 529 -27.93 14.57 15.24
CA ALA A 529 -27.89 15.40 16.43
C ALA A 529 -27.26 16.76 16.15
N THR A 530 -27.92 17.82 16.65
CA THR A 530 -27.49 19.21 16.49
C THR A 530 -26.34 19.51 17.48
N VAL A 531 -25.15 19.71 16.97
CA VAL A 531 -23.94 20.08 17.75
C VAL A 531 -23.86 21.60 17.97
N GLU A 532 -25.01 22.29 18.11
CA GLU A 532 -25.05 23.76 17.99
C GLU A 532 -24.61 24.53 19.25
N LYS A 533 -24.54 23.90 20.43
CA LYS A 533 -24.33 24.61 21.69
C LYS A 533 -23.24 23.99 22.59
N VAL A 534 -22.12 23.56 22.02
CA VAL A 534 -21.00 23.08 22.83
C VAL A 534 -20.11 24.29 23.17
N ASN A 535 -19.93 24.55 24.46
CA ASN A 535 -19.03 25.58 24.96
C ASN A 535 -17.77 24.92 25.55
N GLY A 536 -16.64 25.06 24.85
CA GLY A 536 -15.36 24.51 25.26
C GLY A 536 -15.23 23.00 25.03
N LEU A 537 -14.03 22.52 24.92
CA LEU A 537 -13.66 21.12 24.68
C LEU A 537 -12.89 20.57 25.88
N HIS A 538 -13.18 19.33 26.23
CA HIS A 538 -12.27 18.57 27.10
C HIS A 538 -10.96 18.30 26.34
N GLU A 539 -9.81 18.25 27.02
CA GLU A 539 -8.50 18.04 26.39
C GLU A 539 -8.43 16.80 25.50
N LYS A 540 -9.13 15.73 25.87
CA LYS A 540 -9.19 14.48 25.09
C LYS A 540 -10.06 14.62 23.84
N GLU A 541 -11.13 15.42 23.91
CA GLU A 541 -11.95 15.74 22.73
C GLU A 541 -11.13 16.55 21.74
N LYS A 542 -10.41 17.56 22.21
CA LYS A 542 -9.54 18.39 21.36
C LYS A 542 -8.41 17.59 20.72
N ALA A 543 -7.80 16.67 21.47
CA ALA A 543 -6.76 15.78 20.95
C ALA A 543 -7.29 14.91 19.78
N LEU A 544 -8.47 14.32 19.92
CA LEU A 544 -9.11 13.54 18.87
C LEU A 544 -9.43 14.38 17.63
N LEU A 545 -9.96 15.57 17.81
CA LEU A 545 -10.27 16.47 16.69
C LEU A 545 -9.01 16.88 15.94
N LYS A 546 -7.90 17.15 16.63
CA LYS A 546 -6.59 17.37 16.01
C LYS A 546 -6.15 16.16 15.17
N SER A 547 -6.30 14.95 15.70
CA SER A 547 -5.94 13.73 14.95
C SER A 547 -6.82 13.58 13.70
N ILE A 548 -8.13 13.86 13.80
CA ILE A 548 -9.05 13.80 12.65
C ILE A 548 -8.67 14.81 11.57
N THR A 549 -8.26 16.05 11.91
CA THR A 549 -7.88 17.06 10.92
C THR A 549 -6.69 16.65 10.05
N LEU A 550 -5.89 15.71 10.50
CA LEU A 550 -4.71 15.21 9.76
C LEU A 550 -5.06 14.15 8.72
N PHE A 551 -6.21 13.50 8.82
CA PHE A 551 -6.54 12.34 7.98
C PHE A 551 -6.38 12.60 6.48
N PRO A 552 -6.84 13.74 5.91
CA PRO A 552 -6.65 14.02 4.48
C PRO A 552 -5.17 14.07 4.06
N SER A 553 -4.31 14.68 4.87
CA SER A 553 -2.86 14.74 4.59
C SER A 553 -2.19 13.37 4.75
N VAL A 554 -2.61 12.58 5.74
CA VAL A 554 -2.12 11.22 5.96
C VAL A 554 -2.40 10.31 4.74
N VAL A 555 -3.60 10.42 4.15
CA VAL A 555 -3.94 9.68 2.92
C VAL A 555 -3.05 10.11 1.76
N GLN A 556 -2.83 11.42 1.60
CA GLN A 556 -1.97 11.93 0.54
C GLN A 556 -0.50 11.53 0.75
N ASP A 557 0.03 11.66 1.97
CA ASP A 557 1.41 11.29 2.32
C ASP A 557 1.66 9.79 2.10
N ALA A 558 0.66 8.95 2.41
CA ALA A 558 0.71 7.51 2.18
C ALA A 558 0.74 7.18 0.67
N ALA A 559 -0.04 7.91 -0.14
CA ALA A 559 -0.05 7.76 -1.59
C ALA A 559 1.27 8.22 -2.21
N ASP A 560 1.77 9.40 -1.85
CA ASP A 560 3.00 9.98 -2.39
C ASP A 560 4.24 9.14 -2.02
N SER A 561 4.21 8.47 -0.86
CA SER A 561 5.28 7.60 -0.38
C SER A 561 5.09 6.13 -0.74
N TYR A 562 3.97 5.74 -1.34
CA TYR A 562 3.58 4.34 -1.58
C TYR A 562 3.70 3.47 -0.32
N SER A 563 3.27 4.00 0.83
CA SER A 563 3.52 3.38 2.13
C SER A 563 2.25 3.15 2.95
N PRO A 564 1.71 1.92 2.96
CA PRO A 564 0.60 1.55 3.83
C PRO A 564 0.87 1.76 5.32
N ALA A 565 2.14 1.70 5.73
CA ALA A 565 2.53 1.89 7.12
C ALA A 565 2.13 3.26 7.69
N ILE A 566 2.02 4.28 6.85
CA ILE A 566 1.57 5.62 7.26
C ILE A 566 0.11 5.57 7.73
N ILE A 567 -0.77 4.91 6.95
CA ILE A 567 -2.18 4.70 7.33
C ILE A 567 -2.28 3.83 8.59
N ALA A 568 -1.56 2.71 8.63
CA ALA A 568 -1.61 1.76 9.74
C ALA A 568 -1.18 2.40 11.08
N ASN A 569 -0.09 3.17 11.08
CA ASN A 569 0.38 3.84 12.28
C ASN A 569 -0.55 5.00 12.70
N TYR A 570 -1.06 5.76 11.74
CA TYR A 570 -2.03 6.82 12.03
C TYR A 570 -3.31 6.27 12.70
N VAL A 571 -3.91 5.21 12.13
CA VAL A 571 -5.14 4.65 12.71
C VAL A 571 -4.91 4.04 14.09
N TYR A 572 -3.74 3.47 14.35
CA TYR A 572 -3.37 2.99 15.66
C TYR A 572 -3.28 4.12 16.69
N ASP A 573 -2.62 5.22 16.37
CA ASP A 573 -2.52 6.38 17.26
C ASP A 573 -3.89 7.01 17.51
N LEU A 574 -4.74 7.15 16.49
CA LEU A 574 -6.12 7.62 16.62
C LEU A 574 -6.93 6.72 17.58
N VAL A 575 -6.77 5.40 17.47
CA VAL A 575 -7.46 4.43 18.33
C VAL A 575 -6.97 4.49 19.77
N LYS A 576 -5.68 4.72 20.01
CA LYS A 576 -5.13 4.96 21.37
C LYS A 576 -5.73 6.21 21.99
N ASP A 577 -5.78 7.29 21.25
CA ASP A 577 -6.37 8.55 21.73
C ASP A 577 -7.86 8.37 22.02
N PHE A 578 -8.59 7.64 21.16
CA PHE A 578 -10.00 7.31 21.39
C PHE A 578 -10.20 6.44 22.66
N ASN A 579 -9.38 5.43 22.86
CA ASN A 579 -9.47 4.60 24.07
C ASN A 579 -9.16 5.41 25.34
N SER A 580 -8.21 6.36 25.28
CA SER A 580 -7.96 7.30 26.37
C SER A 580 -9.17 8.22 26.62
N PHE A 581 -9.79 8.74 25.58
CA PHE A 581 -11.04 9.51 25.68
C PHE A 581 -12.17 8.69 26.30
N TYR A 582 -12.41 7.47 25.80
CA TYR A 582 -13.46 6.58 26.28
C TYR A 582 -13.33 6.23 27.77
N GLN A 583 -12.10 6.11 28.28
CA GLN A 583 -11.82 5.79 29.68
C GLN A 583 -11.99 6.99 30.63
N ASN A 584 -11.74 8.20 30.15
CA ASN A 584 -11.66 9.39 31.00
C ASN A 584 -12.88 10.33 30.85
N VAL A 585 -13.69 10.16 29.80
CA VAL A 585 -14.81 11.04 29.49
C VAL A 585 -16.08 10.22 29.32
N SER A 586 -17.12 10.56 30.09
CA SER A 586 -18.45 9.93 29.95
C SER A 586 -19.08 10.34 28.62
N ILE A 587 -19.41 9.37 27.76
CA ILE A 587 -20.03 9.64 26.46
C ILE A 587 -21.54 9.64 26.60
N LEU A 588 -22.14 8.46 26.84
CA LEU A 588 -23.59 8.29 26.93
C LEU A 588 -24.16 8.73 28.27
N GLY A 589 -23.36 8.72 29.34
CA GLY A 589 -23.74 9.19 30.67
C GLY A 589 -23.56 10.70 30.89
N GLU A 590 -23.22 11.49 29.84
CA GLU A 590 -23.19 12.95 29.93
C GLU A 590 -24.62 13.49 30.07
N GLU A 591 -24.84 14.33 31.06
CA GLU A 591 -26.15 14.91 31.39
C GLU A 591 -26.56 16.00 30.40
N GLU A 592 -25.59 16.80 29.95
CA GLU A 592 -25.82 17.85 28.96
C GLU A 592 -26.01 17.24 27.55
N GLU A 593 -27.23 17.29 27.03
CA GLU A 593 -27.59 16.66 25.75
C GLU A 593 -26.69 17.10 24.60
N SER A 594 -26.37 18.39 24.51
CA SER A 594 -25.50 18.92 23.45
C SER A 594 -24.08 18.36 23.49
N LYS A 595 -23.51 18.15 24.69
CA LYS A 595 -22.20 17.51 24.85
C LYS A 595 -22.25 16.01 24.59
N ARG A 596 -23.30 15.34 25.05
CA ARG A 596 -23.51 13.91 24.77
C ARG A 596 -23.57 13.68 23.27
N ASP A 597 -24.38 14.46 22.55
CA ASP A 597 -24.54 14.37 21.12
C ASP A 597 -23.22 14.65 20.37
N PHE A 598 -22.48 15.65 20.80
CA PHE A 598 -21.15 15.98 20.28
C PHE A 598 -20.19 14.80 20.43
N ARG A 599 -20.11 14.18 21.62
CA ARG A 599 -19.23 13.02 21.90
C ARG A 599 -19.61 11.80 21.09
N VAL A 600 -20.90 11.57 20.87
CA VAL A 600 -21.40 10.50 20.01
C VAL A 600 -21.01 10.75 18.56
N MET A 601 -21.21 11.99 18.04
CA MET A 601 -20.82 12.33 16.66
C MET A 601 -19.30 12.27 16.46
N LEU A 602 -18.50 12.68 17.43
CA LEU A 602 -17.06 12.52 17.43
C LEU A 602 -16.67 11.05 17.36
N SER A 603 -17.29 10.20 18.18
CA SER A 603 -17.07 8.74 18.17
C SER A 603 -17.45 8.13 16.82
N LYS A 604 -18.59 8.52 16.24
CA LYS A 604 -19.03 8.07 14.91
C LYS A 604 -18.01 8.41 13.84
N LYS A 605 -17.52 9.66 13.80
CA LYS A 605 -16.52 10.10 12.81
C LYS A 605 -15.22 9.29 12.92
N ILE A 606 -14.76 9.01 14.12
CA ILE A 606 -13.59 8.15 14.35
C ILE A 606 -13.84 6.74 13.82
N GLY A 607 -15.03 6.16 14.07
CA GLY A 607 -15.41 4.87 13.52
C GLY A 607 -15.40 4.85 11.98
N GLU A 608 -15.87 5.91 11.33
CA GLU A 608 -15.81 6.05 9.86
C GLU A 608 -14.36 6.11 9.35
N ILE A 609 -13.48 6.86 10.01
CA ILE A 609 -12.05 6.93 9.65
C ILE A 609 -11.36 5.58 9.85
N ILE A 610 -11.66 4.85 10.93
CA ILE A 610 -11.12 3.49 11.13
C ILE A 610 -11.56 2.58 9.97
N ALA A 611 -12.83 2.61 9.60
CA ALA A 611 -13.35 1.79 8.51
C ALA A 611 -12.69 2.12 7.16
N GLU A 612 -12.55 3.41 6.81
CA GLU A 612 -11.88 3.83 5.58
C GLU A 612 -10.39 3.48 5.59
N SER A 613 -9.71 3.62 6.74
CA SER A 613 -8.31 3.19 6.89
C SER A 613 -8.14 1.69 6.66
N PHE A 614 -9.06 0.87 7.17
CA PHE A 614 -9.00 -0.58 6.98
C PHE A 614 -9.34 -1.00 5.54
N LYS A 615 -10.20 -0.28 4.83
CA LYS A 615 -10.42 -0.50 3.39
C LYS A 615 -9.13 -0.23 2.58
N MET A 616 -8.36 0.80 2.94
CA MET A 616 -7.06 1.08 2.31
C MET A 616 -5.99 0.05 2.66
N LEU A 617 -6.11 -0.63 3.80
CA LEU A 617 -5.22 -1.71 4.19
C LEU A 617 -5.67 -3.08 3.68
N GLY A 618 -6.82 -3.17 3.02
CA GLY A 618 -7.40 -4.38 2.46
C GLY A 618 -8.30 -5.10 3.45
#